data_881e226860e76d64dd565bee05c38b1b
#
_entry.id   881e226860e76d64dd565bee05c38b1b
#
_cell.length_a   1.000
_cell.length_b   1.000
_cell.length_c   1.000
_cell.angle_alpha   90.00
_cell.angle_beta   90.00
_cell.angle_gamma   90.00
#
_symmetry.space_group_name_H-M   'P 1'
#
loop_
_entity.id
_entity.type
_entity.pdbx_description
1 polymer ?
#
loop_
_entity_poly.entity_id
_entity_poly.type
_entity_poly.pdbx_seq_one_letter_code
_entity_poly.pdbx_strand_id
1 'polypeptide(L)'
;MTRIIAGFAGSLRLAVPTFGTRPTSDRVREAIFSALSARDAIEGARVLDLYAGSGALGLEAASRGAAEVVLVEKVKQAAELCRANTAKVLAAAPRDARPVIETSSQPVQAFLTSRAAPESGVHPGIAGWDLVFIDPPYDLPQPELAHTLEALVPLLAPDAVVVLERGARTPEPAWPAGLELERRKDYGDTAVYWLAAIAVE
;
A
#
# COMPACT_ATOMS: atom_id res chain seq x y z
N MET A 1 3.24 13.46 -13.93
CA MET A 1 3.02 12.23 -14.72
C MET A 1 3.67 11.09 -13.94
N THR A 2 2.94 10.06 -13.60
CA THR A 2 3.42 8.94 -12.77
C THR A 2 3.78 7.76 -13.65
N ARG A 3 4.84 7.02 -13.32
CA ARG A 3 5.29 5.83 -14.05
C ARG A 3 5.75 4.75 -13.07
N ILE A 4 5.76 3.50 -13.53
CA ILE A 4 6.47 2.40 -12.87
C ILE A 4 7.97 2.67 -12.98
N ILE A 5 8.70 2.54 -11.87
CA ILE A 5 10.12 2.87 -11.79
C ILE A 5 10.96 1.69 -12.26
N ALA A 6 10.64 0.47 -11.77
CA ALA A 6 11.45 -0.73 -12.04
C ALA A 6 10.59 -2.00 -12.19
N GLY A 7 11.25 -3.14 -12.36
CA GLY A 7 10.61 -4.44 -12.56
C GLY A 7 10.15 -4.67 -13.99
N PHE A 8 9.27 -5.66 -14.20
CA PHE A 8 8.85 -6.08 -15.54
C PHE A 8 8.07 -5.02 -16.31
N ALA A 9 7.40 -4.07 -15.62
CA ALA A 9 6.66 -2.97 -16.21
C ALA A 9 7.41 -1.63 -16.13
N GLY A 10 8.72 -1.64 -15.90
CA GLY A 10 9.54 -0.44 -15.76
C GLY A 10 9.32 0.57 -16.90
N SER A 11 9.25 1.86 -16.57
CA SER A 11 8.97 2.98 -17.46
C SER A 11 7.51 3.08 -17.99
N LEU A 12 6.62 2.14 -17.67
CA LEU A 12 5.22 2.18 -18.07
C LEU A 12 4.51 3.35 -17.41
N ARG A 13 3.83 4.17 -18.21
CA ARG A 13 3.12 5.37 -17.74
C ARG A 13 1.75 5.00 -17.18
N LEU A 14 1.49 5.44 -15.95
CA LEU A 14 0.20 5.30 -15.28
C LEU A 14 -0.67 6.54 -15.48
N ALA A 15 -1.96 6.33 -15.71
CA ALA A 15 -2.94 7.39 -15.63
C ALA A 15 -3.12 7.82 -14.17
N VAL A 16 -3.27 9.12 -13.94
CA VAL A 16 -3.48 9.70 -12.60
C VAL A 16 -4.77 10.50 -12.58
N PRO A 17 -5.45 10.63 -11.44
CA PRO A 17 -6.61 11.52 -11.31
C PRO A 17 -6.25 12.96 -11.69
N THR A 18 -7.17 13.67 -12.33
CA THR A 18 -6.96 15.07 -12.75
C THR A 18 -7.13 16.06 -11.61
N PHE A 19 -7.75 15.66 -10.49
CA PHE A 19 -8.04 16.51 -9.33
C PHE A 19 -7.73 15.79 -8.01
N GLY A 20 -7.26 16.55 -7.03
CA GLY A 20 -7.34 16.22 -5.60
C GLY A 20 -6.18 15.45 -4.99
N THR A 21 -5.21 14.98 -5.74
CA THR A 21 -4.05 14.29 -5.17
C THR A 21 -2.75 14.87 -5.70
N ARG A 22 -1.84 15.24 -4.79
CA ARG A 22 -0.43 15.40 -5.12
C ARG A 22 0.15 13.98 -5.14
N PRO A 23 0.53 13.44 -6.31
CA PRO A 23 1.11 12.11 -6.34
C PRO A 23 2.37 12.10 -5.48
N THR A 24 2.57 11.04 -4.68
CA THR A 24 3.88 10.76 -4.08
C THR A 24 4.93 10.94 -5.15
N SER A 25 5.91 11.80 -4.88
CA SER A 25 6.92 12.12 -5.89
C SER A 25 7.68 10.87 -6.30
N ASP A 26 8.10 10.78 -7.58
CA ASP A 26 8.91 9.65 -8.07
C ASP A 26 10.13 9.43 -7.18
N ARG A 27 10.73 10.50 -6.63
CA ARG A 27 11.87 10.42 -5.70
C ARG A 27 11.52 9.73 -4.38
N VAL A 28 10.37 10.02 -3.80
CA VAL A 28 9.92 9.36 -2.55
C VAL A 28 9.63 7.90 -2.81
N ARG A 29 8.91 7.58 -3.89
CA ARG A 29 8.64 6.20 -4.29
C ARG A 29 9.94 5.41 -4.54
N GLU A 30 10.89 5.99 -5.26
CA GLU A 30 12.20 5.38 -5.49
C GLU A 30 12.93 5.08 -4.17
N ALA A 31 12.92 6.00 -3.22
CA ALA A 31 13.53 5.80 -1.91
C ALA A 31 12.82 4.72 -1.09
N ILE A 32 11.47 4.66 -1.12
CA ILE A 32 10.68 3.61 -0.48
C ILE A 32 11.05 2.25 -1.07
N PHE A 33 10.96 2.10 -2.39
CA PHE A 33 11.21 0.82 -3.04
C PHE A 33 12.67 0.37 -2.99
N SER A 34 13.64 1.29 -2.97
CA SER A 34 15.04 0.95 -2.70
C SER A 34 15.24 0.36 -1.31
N ALA A 35 14.57 0.91 -0.28
CA ALA A 35 14.65 0.39 1.07
C ALA A 35 13.94 -0.97 1.22
N LEU A 36 12.80 -1.16 0.55
CA LEU A 36 12.07 -2.45 0.52
C LEU A 36 12.88 -3.54 -0.18
N SER A 37 13.50 -3.22 -1.33
CA SER A 37 14.36 -4.17 -2.06
C SER A 37 15.59 -4.57 -1.24
N ALA A 38 16.18 -3.65 -0.47
CA ALA A 38 17.30 -3.97 0.41
C ALA A 38 16.93 -4.88 1.59
N ARG A 39 15.63 -5.08 1.86
CA ARG A 39 15.07 -5.96 2.90
C ARG A 39 14.47 -7.23 2.33
N ASP A 40 14.53 -7.44 1.02
CA ASP A 40 13.82 -8.52 0.30
C ASP A 40 12.30 -8.59 0.62
N ALA A 41 11.69 -7.43 0.87
CA ALA A 41 10.31 -7.32 1.36
C ALA A 41 9.26 -7.26 0.23
N ILE A 42 9.63 -7.50 -1.04
CA ILE A 42 8.71 -7.34 -2.17
C ILE A 42 8.48 -8.65 -2.91
N GLU A 43 9.55 -9.40 -3.20
CA GLU A 43 9.46 -10.63 -3.99
C GLU A 43 8.56 -11.66 -3.31
N GLY A 44 7.55 -12.14 -4.01
CA GLY A 44 6.58 -13.10 -3.48
C GLY A 44 5.58 -12.52 -2.46
N ALA A 45 5.70 -11.25 -2.07
CA ALA A 45 4.89 -10.64 -1.02
C ALA A 45 3.41 -10.49 -1.41
N ARG A 46 2.55 -10.56 -0.40
CA ARG A 46 1.15 -10.15 -0.44
C ARG A 46 1.07 -8.68 -0.01
N VAL A 47 0.68 -7.83 -0.93
CA VAL A 47 0.74 -6.37 -0.78
C VAL A 47 -0.66 -5.78 -0.69
N LEU A 48 -0.86 -4.90 0.29
CA LEU A 48 -2.08 -4.11 0.44
C LEU A 48 -1.74 -2.62 0.26
N ASP A 49 -2.39 -1.97 -0.71
CA ASP A 49 -2.24 -0.53 -0.98
C ASP A 49 -3.54 0.18 -0.57
N LEU A 50 -3.52 0.80 0.61
CA LEU A 50 -4.65 1.53 1.17
C LEU A 50 -4.60 3.00 0.70
N TYR A 51 -5.74 3.52 0.27
CA TYR A 51 -5.86 4.84 -0.37
C TYR A 51 -5.12 4.90 -1.71
N ALA A 52 -5.26 3.85 -2.53
CA ALA A 52 -4.40 3.56 -3.68
C ALA A 52 -4.36 4.65 -4.77
N GLY A 53 -5.36 5.52 -4.88
CA GLY A 53 -5.39 6.60 -5.86
C GLY A 53 -5.27 6.10 -7.29
N SER A 54 -4.08 6.20 -7.87
CA SER A 54 -3.77 5.64 -9.21
C SER A 54 -3.26 4.20 -9.17
N GLY A 55 -3.04 3.63 -8.00
CA GLY A 55 -2.41 2.34 -7.77
C GLY A 55 -0.87 2.36 -7.88
N ALA A 56 -0.24 3.53 -7.81
CA ALA A 56 1.17 3.66 -8.13
C ALA A 56 2.10 2.86 -7.21
N LEU A 57 1.79 2.74 -5.91
CA LEU A 57 2.60 1.99 -4.95
C LEU A 57 2.38 0.48 -5.13
N GLY A 58 1.15 0.01 -5.10
CA GLY A 58 0.85 -1.41 -5.27
C GLY A 58 1.28 -1.95 -6.64
N LEU A 59 1.09 -1.19 -7.73
CA LEU A 59 1.52 -1.59 -9.07
C LEU A 59 3.04 -1.59 -9.25
N GLU A 60 3.76 -0.72 -8.57
CA GLU A 60 5.23 -0.77 -8.49
C GLU A 60 5.69 -2.05 -7.78
N ALA A 61 5.04 -2.41 -6.65
CA ALA A 61 5.33 -3.65 -5.94
C ALA A 61 5.06 -4.87 -6.83
N ALA A 62 3.92 -4.90 -7.54
CA ALA A 62 3.62 -5.96 -8.51
C ALA A 62 4.71 -6.08 -9.59
N SER A 63 5.14 -4.95 -10.15
CA SER A 63 6.20 -4.92 -11.17
C SER A 63 7.53 -5.44 -10.67
N ARG A 64 7.78 -5.37 -9.36
CA ARG A 64 9.01 -5.83 -8.70
C ARG A 64 8.92 -7.24 -8.12
N GLY A 65 7.86 -7.99 -8.39
CA GLY A 65 7.76 -9.40 -8.03
C GLY A 65 6.80 -9.73 -6.88
N ALA A 66 6.00 -8.79 -6.39
CA ALA A 66 4.92 -9.12 -5.46
C ALA A 66 3.96 -10.13 -6.09
N ALA A 67 3.58 -11.16 -5.35
CA ALA A 67 2.71 -12.24 -5.85
C ALA A 67 1.24 -11.84 -5.91
N GLU A 68 0.79 -11.10 -4.90
CA GLU A 68 -0.59 -10.63 -4.78
C GLU A 68 -0.61 -9.16 -4.39
N VAL A 69 -1.47 -8.36 -5.03
CA VAL A 69 -1.66 -6.94 -4.71
C VAL A 69 -3.14 -6.61 -4.64
N VAL A 70 -3.57 -5.99 -3.55
CA VAL A 70 -4.92 -5.44 -3.43
C VAL A 70 -4.83 -3.93 -3.31
N LEU A 71 -5.50 -3.24 -4.25
CA LEU A 71 -5.60 -1.78 -4.30
C LEU A 71 -6.96 -1.36 -3.73
N VAL A 72 -6.98 -0.62 -2.63
CA VAL A 72 -8.23 -0.15 -1.98
C VAL A 72 -8.40 1.33 -2.23
N GLU A 73 -9.46 1.71 -2.95
CA GLU A 73 -9.76 3.10 -3.30
C GLU A 73 -11.26 3.38 -3.22
N LYS A 74 -11.68 4.37 -2.43
CA LYS A 74 -13.09 4.70 -2.23
C LYS A 74 -13.71 5.48 -3.37
N VAL A 75 -12.91 6.29 -4.06
CA VAL A 75 -13.40 7.16 -5.14
C VAL A 75 -13.53 6.33 -6.41
N LYS A 76 -14.77 6.13 -6.87
CA LYS A 76 -15.08 5.27 -8.01
C LYS A 76 -14.25 5.58 -9.25
N GLN A 77 -14.07 6.86 -9.57
CA GLN A 77 -13.28 7.29 -10.74
C GLN A 77 -11.78 6.93 -10.59
N ALA A 78 -11.21 7.06 -9.38
CA ALA A 78 -9.84 6.65 -9.10
C ALA A 78 -9.70 5.12 -9.12
N ALA A 79 -10.68 4.38 -8.59
CA ALA A 79 -10.71 2.92 -8.69
C ALA A 79 -10.81 2.41 -10.15
N GLU A 80 -11.51 3.12 -11.03
CA GLU A 80 -11.53 2.84 -12.46
C GLU A 80 -10.15 3.07 -13.10
N LEU A 81 -9.43 4.13 -12.68
CA LEU A 81 -8.05 4.36 -13.09
C LEU A 81 -7.10 3.26 -12.59
N CYS A 82 -7.25 2.81 -11.33
CA CYS A 82 -6.51 1.65 -10.82
C CYS A 82 -6.69 0.43 -11.73
N ARG A 83 -7.94 0.08 -12.08
CA ARG A 83 -8.22 -1.06 -12.98
C ARG A 83 -7.59 -0.89 -14.36
N ALA A 84 -7.68 0.30 -14.94
CA ALA A 84 -7.06 0.59 -16.23
C ALA A 84 -5.52 0.50 -16.19
N ASN A 85 -4.91 0.99 -15.12
CA ASN A 85 -3.47 0.88 -14.89
C ASN A 85 -3.05 -0.57 -14.62
N THR A 86 -3.83 -1.32 -13.81
CA THR A 86 -3.64 -2.75 -13.57
C THR A 86 -3.62 -3.53 -14.88
N ALA A 87 -4.58 -3.29 -15.78
CA ALA A 87 -4.62 -3.97 -17.07
C ALA A 87 -3.37 -3.72 -17.91
N LYS A 88 -2.81 -2.49 -17.88
CA LYS A 88 -1.56 -2.16 -18.58
C LYS A 88 -0.36 -2.88 -17.97
N VAL A 89 -0.25 -2.91 -16.64
CA VAL A 89 0.83 -3.60 -15.93
C VAL A 89 0.78 -5.10 -16.20
N LEU A 90 -0.41 -5.70 -16.08
CA LEU A 90 -0.60 -7.13 -16.36
C LEU A 90 -0.35 -7.52 -17.83
N ALA A 91 -0.54 -6.59 -18.77
CA ALA A 91 -0.21 -6.82 -20.19
C ALA A 91 1.31 -6.88 -20.43
N ALA A 92 2.11 -6.25 -19.58
CA ALA A 92 3.57 -6.30 -19.61
C ALA A 92 4.16 -7.47 -18.80
N ALA A 93 3.35 -8.16 -17.99
CA ALA A 93 3.83 -9.22 -17.10
C ALA A 93 4.25 -10.48 -17.88
N PRO A 94 5.34 -11.14 -17.50
CA PRO A 94 5.69 -12.46 -17.99
C PRO A 94 4.57 -13.47 -17.71
N ARG A 95 4.35 -14.42 -18.62
CA ARG A 95 3.24 -15.37 -18.51
C ARG A 95 3.38 -16.32 -17.32
N ASP A 96 4.60 -16.66 -16.96
CA ASP A 96 5.01 -17.59 -15.91
C ASP A 96 5.16 -16.93 -14.52
N ALA A 97 5.17 -15.61 -14.46
CA ALA A 97 5.34 -14.82 -13.22
C ALA A 97 4.31 -13.68 -13.13
N ARG A 98 3.06 -13.97 -13.51
CA ARG A 98 2.02 -12.95 -13.52
C ARG A 98 1.42 -12.76 -12.12
N PRO A 99 1.51 -11.55 -11.53
CA PRO A 99 0.92 -11.28 -10.23
C PRO A 99 -0.61 -11.32 -10.27
N VAL A 100 -1.23 -11.60 -9.13
CA VAL A 100 -2.67 -11.40 -8.92
C VAL A 100 -2.88 -9.97 -8.43
N ILE A 101 -3.67 -9.18 -9.16
CA ILE A 101 -3.94 -7.78 -8.77
C ILE A 101 -5.45 -7.55 -8.74
N GLU A 102 -5.96 -7.17 -7.58
CA GLU A 102 -7.37 -6.84 -7.34
C GLU A 102 -7.52 -5.34 -7.04
N THR A 103 -8.62 -4.73 -7.49
CA THR A 103 -9.02 -3.37 -7.11
C THR A 103 -10.35 -3.41 -6.38
N SER A 104 -10.34 -3.04 -5.12
CA SER A 104 -11.52 -2.92 -4.26
C SER A 104 -12.01 -1.47 -4.23
N SER A 105 -13.23 -1.22 -4.73
CA SER A 105 -13.83 0.12 -4.77
C SER A 105 -14.73 0.34 -3.56
N GLN A 106 -14.12 0.60 -2.39
CA GLN A 106 -14.82 0.85 -1.13
C GLN A 106 -13.95 1.66 -0.15
N PRO A 107 -14.54 2.26 0.90
CA PRO A 107 -13.77 2.90 1.96
C PRO A 107 -12.81 1.90 2.64
N VAL A 108 -11.61 2.37 3.01
CA VAL A 108 -10.57 1.57 3.67
C VAL A 108 -11.11 0.87 4.90
N GLN A 109 -11.85 1.58 5.76
CA GLN A 109 -12.41 1.01 6.98
C GLN A 109 -13.39 -0.14 6.70
N ALA A 110 -14.26 0.01 5.68
CA ALA A 110 -15.18 -1.06 5.28
C ALA A 110 -14.43 -2.28 4.75
N PHE A 111 -13.36 -2.06 3.97
CA PHE A 111 -12.49 -3.14 3.49
C PHE A 111 -11.85 -3.91 4.65
N LEU A 112 -11.19 -3.22 5.57
CA LEU A 112 -10.49 -3.85 6.70
C LEU A 112 -11.47 -4.63 7.58
N THR A 113 -12.63 -4.03 7.92
CA THR A 113 -13.68 -4.71 8.69
C THR A 113 -14.19 -5.97 8.01
N SER A 114 -14.41 -5.92 6.68
CA SER A 114 -14.89 -7.09 5.92
C SER A 114 -13.86 -8.22 5.88
N ARG A 115 -12.57 -7.90 5.92
CA ARG A 115 -11.49 -8.90 5.91
C ARG A 115 -11.23 -9.51 7.30
N ALA A 116 -11.51 -8.76 8.36
CA ALA A 116 -11.41 -9.26 9.75
C ALA A 116 -12.60 -10.15 10.16
N ALA A 117 -13.71 -10.16 9.40
CA ALA A 117 -14.88 -10.96 9.72
C ALA A 117 -14.60 -12.47 9.61
N PRO A 118 -15.04 -13.32 10.57
CA PRO A 118 -14.81 -14.77 10.55
C PRO A 118 -15.33 -15.47 9.29
N GLU A 119 -16.34 -14.87 8.64
CA GLU A 119 -17.01 -15.41 7.43
C GLU A 119 -16.24 -15.09 6.14
N SER A 120 -15.21 -14.28 6.20
CA SER A 120 -14.45 -13.84 5.00
C SER A 120 -13.60 -14.93 4.37
N GLY A 121 -13.53 -16.13 4.97
CA GLY A 121 -12.64 -17.21 4.52
C GLY A 121 -11.16 -16.93 4.75
N VAL A 122 -10.82 -15.77 5.31
CA VAL A 122 -9.48 -15.48 5.85
C VAL A 122 -9.43 -16.19 7.20
N HIS A 123 -9.03 -17.46 7.20
CA HIS A 123 -8.80 -18.20 8.42
C HIS A 123 -7.61 -17.59 9.18
N PRO A 124 -7.64 -17.58 10.53
CA PRO A 124 -6.43 -17.43 11.33
C PRO A 124 -5.45 -18.52 10.89
N GLY A 125 -4.37 -18.14 10.19
CA GLY A 125 -3.40 -19.09 9.61
C GLY A 125 -3.28 -19.02 8.08
N ILE A 126 -4.15 -18.32 7.36
CA ILE A 126 -3.87 -17.89 5.99
C ILE A 126 -2.99 -16.65 6.09
N ALA A 127 -1.84 -16.70 5.42
CA ALA A 127 -0.82 -15.66 5.40
C ALA A 127 -1.45 -14.26 5.36
N GLY A 128 -1.18 -13.44 6.35
CA GLY A 128 -1.58 -12.03 6.41
C GLY A 128 -0.89 -11.19 5.30
N TRP A 129 -1.07 -9.89 5.33
CA TRP A 129 -0.37 -8.99 4.43
C TRP A 129 1.09 -8.84 4.86
N ASP A 130 2.03 -9.06 3.93
CA ASP A 130 3.47 -8.95 4.18
C ASP A 130 3.95 -7.51 4.06
N LEU A 131 3.32 -6.73 3.17
CA LEU A 131 3.66 -5.34 2.91
C LEU A 131 2.40 -4.50 2.75
N VAL A 132 2.31 -3.40 3.49
CA VAL A 132 1.17 -2.49 3.42
C VAL A 132 1.64 -1.08 3.15
N PHE A 133 1.05 -0.44 2.14
CA PHE A 133 1.19 0.99 1.89
C PHE A 133 -0.05 1.74 2.38
N ILE A 134 0.17 2.88 3.03
CA ILE A 134 -0.88 3.77 3.54
C ILE A 134 -0.50 5.20 3.15
N ASP A 135 -1.12 5.73 2.08
CA ASP A 135 -0.93 7.10 1.60
C ASP A 135 -2.27 7.86 1.64
N PRO A 136 -2.75 8.20 2.85
CA PRO A 136 -4.06 8.80 3.01
C PRO A 136 -4.06 10.27 2.59
N PRO A 137 -5.23 10.84 2.27
CA PRO A 137 -5.37 12.28 2.06
C PRO A 137 -4.75 13.09 3.22
N TYR A 138 -4.14 14.23 2.90
CA TYR A 138 -3.45 15.07 3.90
C TYR A 138 -4.37 15.55 5.05
N ASP A 139 -5.64 15.70 4.78
CA ASP A 139 -6.69 16.12 5.71
C ASP A 139 -7.31 14.98 6.51
N LEU A 140 -6.83 13.71 6.34
CA LEU A 140 -7.34 12.58 7.11
C LEU A 140 -7.13 12.83 8.61
N PRO A 141 -8.22 12.87 9.42
CA PRO A 141 -8.11 13.09 10.86
C PRO A 141 -7.28 12.01 11.56
N GLN A 142 -6.53 12.42 12.60
CA GLN A 142 -5.72 11.47 13.39
C GLN A 142 -6.53 10.31 13.98
N PRO A 143 -7.75 10.53 14.54
CA PRO A 143 -8.56 9.41 15.05
C PRO A 143 -8.95 8.40 13.97
N GLU A 144 -9.21 8.85 12.73
CA GLU A 144 -9.55 7.97 11.62
C GLU A 144 -8.34 7.14 11.18
N LEU A 145 -7.15 7.74 11.17
CA LEU A 145 -5.90 7.03 10.91
C LEU A 145 -5.61 5.99 12.00
N ALA A 146 -5.75 6.36 13.28
CA ALA A 146 -5.57 5.44 14.40
C ALA A 146 -6.50 4.22 14.26
N HIS A 147 -7.78 4.45 13.95
CA HIS A 147 -8.75 3.39 13.72
C HIS A 147 -8.37 2.49 12.52
N THR A 148 -7.82 3.09 11.46
CA THR A 148 -7.31 2.32 10.30
C THR A 148 -6.15 1.42 10.71
N LEU A 149 -5.20 1.94 11.49
CA LEU A 149 -4.04 1.17 11.96
C LEU A 149 -4.47 0.04 12.91
N GLU A 150 -5.39 0.31 13.85
CA GLU A 150 -5.95 -0.70 14.76
C GLU A 150 -6.64 -1.84 13.99
N ALA A 151 -7.48 -1.48 13.00
CA ALA A 151 -8.18 -2.47 12.18
C ALA A 151 -7.25 -3.28 11.24
N LEU A 152 -6.07 -2.74 10.93
CA LEU A 152 -5.07 -3.39 10.08
C LEU A 152 -4.29 -4.47 10.84
N VAL A 153 -3.94 -4.24 12.12
CA VAL A 153 -3.08 -5.14 12.91
C VAL A 153 -3.44 -6.62 12.78
N PRO A 154 -4.71 -7.06 12.97
CA PRO A 154 -5.06 -8.48 12.90
C PRO A 154 -4.95 -9.09 11.49
N LEU A 155 -4.72 -8.27 10.46
CA LEU A 155 -4.60 -8.69 9.06
C LEU A 155 -3.14 -8.77 8.58
N LEU A 156 -2.18 -8.45 9.44
CA LEU A 156 -0.75 -8.46 9.11
C LEU A 156 -0.15 -9.86 9.26
N ALA A 157 0.77 -10.20 8.39
CA ALA A 157 1.65 -11.34 8.56
C ALA A 157 2.66 -11.06 9.70
N PRO A 158 3.23 -12.09 10.33
CA PRO A 158 4.39 -11.90 11.17
C PRO A 158 5.49 -11.15 10.41
N ASP A 159 6.17 -10.22 11.07
CA ASP A 159 7.24 -9.39 10.49
C ASP A 159 6.83 -8.52 9.28
N ALA A 160 5.53 -8.30 9.09
CA ALA A 160 5.02 -7.45 8.02
C ALA A 160 5.56 -6.03 8.14
N VAL A 161 5.81 -5.42 6.98
CA VAL A 161 6.25 -4.04 6.86
C VAL A 161 5.07 -3.14 6.50
N VAL A 162 4.86 -2.07 7.27
CA VAL A 162 3.87 -1.04 6.94
C VAL A 162 4.59 0.27 6.63
N VAL A 163 4.31 0.85 5.47
CA VAL A 163 4.85 2.13 5.01
C VAL A 163 3.73 3.15 4.99
N LEU A 164 3.79 4.12 5.90
CA LEU A 164 2.80 5.19 6.03
C LEU A 164 3.38 6.52 5.55
N GLU A 165 2.70 7.19 4.63
CA GLU A 165 2.99 8.57 4.23
C GLU A 165 2.08 9.57 4.95
N ARG A 166 2.66 10.69 5.40
CA ARG A 166 1.94 11.83 5.98
C ARG A 166 2.63 13.14 5.61
N GLY A 167 1.95 14.25 5.81
CA GLY A 167 2.60 15.55 5.75
C GLY A 167 3.68 15.67 6.84
N ALA A 168 4.87 16.15 6.50
CA ALA A 168 5.99 16.26 7.45
C ALA A 168 5.69 17.15 8.68
N ARG A 169 4.72 18.06 8.55
CA ARG A 169 4.27 18.96 9.64
C ARG A 169 3.09 18.40 10.43
N THR A 170 2.53 17.26 10.00
CA THR A 170 1.44 16.61 10.74
C THR A 170 2.03 15.95 11.99
N PRO A 171 1.37 16.06 13.16
CA PRO A 171 1.81 15.35 14.36
C PRO A 171 1.97 13.86 14.08
N GLU A 172 2.94 13.24 14.73
CA GLU A 172 3.16 11.80 14.64
C GLU A 172 1.92 11.05 15.13
N PRO A 173 1.46 10.01 14.38
CA PRO A 173 0.34 9.19 14.83
C PRO A 173 0.66 8.41 16.11
N ALA A 174 -0.37 8.08 16.89
CA ALA A 174 -0.26 7.04 17.90
C ALA A 174 -0.22 5.67 17.21
N TRP A 175 0.73 4.83 17.63
CA TRP A 175 0.87 3.49 17.11
C TRP A 175 0.07 2.51 17.97
N PRO A 176 -0.80 1.66 17.39
CA PRO A 176 -1.54 0.65 18.15
C PRO A 176 -0.60 -0.46 18.63
N ALA A 177 -1.00 -1.19 19.66
CA ALA A 177 -0.37 -2.44 20.01
C ALA A 177 -0.32 -3.37 18.78
N GLY A 178 0.81 -3.99 18.53
CA GLY A 178 1.04 -4.81 17.33
C GLY A 178 1.75 -4.09 16.19
N LEU A 179 2.01 -2.78 16.29
CA LEU A 179 2.86 -2.03 15.37
C LEU A 179 3.95 -1.26 16.13
N GLU A 180 5.18 -1.40 15.68
CA GLU A 180 6.34 -0.67 16.22
C GLU A 180 6.94 0.24 15.15
N LEU A 181 7.23 1.51 15.52
CA LEU A 181 7.92 2.44 14.64
C LEU A 181 9.41 2.08 14.58
N GLU A 182 9.87 1.59 13.43
CA GLU A 182 11.29 1.35 13.18
C GLU A 182 12.03 2.62 12.74
N ARG A 183 11.37 3.44 11.91
CA ARG A 183 12.03 4.59 11.30
C ARG A 183 11.03 5.61 10.79
N ARG A 184 11.38 6.90 10.95
CA ARG A 184 10.80 8.03 10.22
C ARG A 184 11.85 8.67 9.31
N LYS A 185 11.45 9.05 8.10
CA LYS A 185 12.29 9.83 7.19
C LYS A 185 11.47 10.88 6.48
N ASP A 186 11.95 12.12 6.52
CA ASP A 186 11.30 13.26 5.89
C ASP A 186 11.89 13.51 4.49
N TYR A 187 11.01 13.80 3.53
CA TYR A 187 11.32 14.13 2.15
C TYR A 187 10.56 15.41 1.76
N GLY A 188 11.14 16.57 2.11
CA GLY A 188 10.48 17.86 1.94
C GLY A 188 9.22 17.96 2.80
N ASP A 189 8.05 18.10 2.15
CA ASP A 189 6.76 18.19 2.85
C ASP A 189 6.13 16.84 3.20
N THR A 190 6.80 15.73 2.89
CA THR A 190 6.33 14.35 3.14
C THR A 190 7.18 13.67 4.21
N ALA A 191 6.54 13.09 5.23
CA ALA A 191 7.15 12.16 6.17
C ALA A 191 6.74 10.73 5.81
N VAL A 192 7.69 9.82 5.77
CA VAL A 192 7.49 8.38 5.58
C VAL A 192 7.85 7.66 6.87
N TYR A 193 6.89 6.96 7.43
CA TYR A 193 7.03 6.12 8.61
C TYR A 193 7.12 4.65 8.19
N TRP A 194 8.07 3.95 8.77
CA TRP A 194 8.28 2.52 8.57
C TRP A 194 7.92 1.82 9.88
N LEU A 195 6.96 0.92 9.81
CA LEU A 195 6.47 0.19 10.97
C LEU A 195 6.67 -1.30 10.74
N ALA A 196 7.02 -2.02 11.78
CA ALA A 196 7.04 -3.48 11.80
C ALA A 196 5.83 -4.01 12.56
N ALA A 197 5.25 -5.11 12.08
CA ALA A 197 4.31 -5.87 12.86
C ALA A 197 5.04 -6.61 13.98
N ILE A 198 4.53 -6.50 15.21
CA ILE A 198 5.06 -7.20 16.37
C ILE A 198 3.99 -8.07 17.01
N ALA A 199 4.40 -9.18 17.67
CA ALA A 199 3.47 -10.02 18.40
C ALA A 199 2.83 -9.22 19.53
N VAL A 200 1.51 -9.33 19.65
CA VAL A 200 0.77 -8.81 20.81
C VAL A 200 0.69 -9.96 21.82
N GLU A 201 1.35 -9.78 22.99
CA GLU A 201 1.29 -10.73 24.11
C GLU A 201 -0.10 -10.77 24.75
#